data_08d44d557998388bcb5a8dde79e3bd87
#
_entry.id   08d44d557998388bcb5a8dde79e3bd87
#
_cell.length_a   1.000
_cell.length_b   1.000
_cell.length_c   1.000
_cell.angle_alpha   90.00
_cell.angle_beta   90.00
_cell.angle_gamma   90.00
#
_symmetry.space_group_name_H-M   'P 1'
#
loop_
_entity.id
_entity.type
_entity.pdbx_description
1 polymer ?
#
loop_
_entity_poly.entity_id
_entity_poly.type
_entity_poly.pdbx_seq_one_letter_code
_entity_poly.pdbx_strand_id
1 'polypeptide(L)'
;MKVIWTPFAKKELIRTAKYINMVFGKKTKNEFLQNVHHANRQIGINPNIGKVEPTLYDRVIMYRCFVVSRHNKIVYCIMDDHISVVDFWDCRRDPDALVAQVK
;
A
#
# COMPACT_ATOMS: atom_id res chain seq x y z
N MET A 1 5.14 9.94 -11.99
CA MET A 1 6.21 8.95 -11.73
C MET A 1 5.68 7.53 -11.84
N LYS A 2 6.51 6.65 -12.28
CA LYS A 2 6.20 5.21 -12.36
C LYS A 2 6.08 4.62 -10.96
N VAL A 3 5.04 3.82 -10.73
CA VAL A 3 4.81 3.15 -9.43
C VAL A 3 5.15 1.68 -9.59
N ILE A 4 6.11 1.21 -8.82
CA ILE A 4 6.58 -0.18 -8.86
C ILE A 4 6.33 -0.81 -7.49
N TRP A 5 5.64 -1.95 -7.49
CA TRP A 5 5.38 -2.71 -6.28
C TRP A 5 6.49 -3.74 -6.06
N THR A 6 7.01 -3.81 -4.84
CA THR A 6 7.95 -4.88 -4.48
C THR A 6 7.24 -6.24 -4.53
N PRO A 7 7.99 -7.35 -4.69
CA PRO A 7 7.38 -8.69 -4.66
C PRO A 7 6.59 -8.94 -3.38
N PHE A 8 7.08 -8.47 -2.24
CA PHE A 8 6.40 -8.60 -0.96
C PHE A 8 5.06 -7.85 -0.97
N ALA A 9 5.05 -6.60 -1.42
CA ALA A 9 3.82 -5.80 -1.48
C ALA A 9 2.80 -6.41 -2.43
N LYS A 10 3.22 -6.92 -3.59
CA LYS A 10 2.35 -7.63 -4.54
C LYS A 10 1.71 -8.85 -3.88
N LYS A 11 2.49 -9.61 -3.14
CA LYS A 11 2.00 -10.82 -2.45
C LYS A 11 0.93 -10.47 -1.43
N GLU A 12 1.13 -9.40 -0.67
CA GLU A 12 0.14 -8.94 0.31
C GLU A 12 -1.15 -8.47 -0.36
N LEU A 13 -1.05 -7.77 -1.49
CA LEU A 13 -2.22 -7.37 -2.26
C LEU A 13 -3.00 -8.58 -2.77
N ILE A 14 -2.31 -9.55 -3.34
CA ILE A 14 -2.93 -10.76 -3.88
C ILE A 14 -3.62 -11.55 -2.76
N ARG A 15 -2.96 -11.68 -1.60
CA ARG A 15 -3.56 -12.34 -0.43
C ARG A 15 -4.86 -11.67 -0.01
N THR A 16 -4.85 -10.36 0.07
CA THR A 16 -6.04 -9.58 0.45
C THR A 16 -7.15 -9.75 -0.57
N ALA A 17 -6.83 -9.69 -1.87
CA ALA A 17 -7.82 -9.86 -2.93
C ALA A 17 -8.45 -11.27 -2.91
N LYS A 18 -7.66 -12.30 -2.66
CA LYS A 18 -8.16 -13.67 -2.53
C LYS A 18 -9.11 -13.81 -1.35
N TYR A 19 -8.76 -13.22 -0.21
CA TYR A 19 -9.62 -13.23 0.97
C TYR A 19 -10.96 -12.55 0.67
N ILE A 20 -10.93 -11.38 0.06
CA ILE A 20 -12.14 -10.63 -0.27
C ILE A 20 -13.01 -11.43 -1.24
N ASN A 21 -12.40 -12.07 -2.25
CA ASN A 21 -13.14 -12.90 -3.20
C ASN A 21 -13.83 -14.07 -2.49
N MET A 22 -13.14 -14.73 -1.58
CA MET A 22 -13.66 -15.90 -0.88
C MET A 22 -14.82 -15.54 0.07
N VAL A 23 -14.71 -14.42 0.77
CA VAL A 23 -15.69 -14.03 1.81
C VAL A 23 -16.82 -13.20 1.23
N PHE A 24 -16.53 -12.26 0.33
CA PHE A 24 -17.50 -11.28 -0.16
C PHE A 24 -17.85 -11.42 -1.64
N GLY A 25 -17.13 -12.25 -2.38
CA GLY A 25 -17.42 -12.54 -3.78
C GLY A 25 -16.64 -11.70 -4.78
N LYS A 26 -16.79 -12.07 -6.05
CA LYS A 26 -16.01 -11.50 -7.16
C LYS A 26 -16.28 -10.01 -7.38
N LYS A 27 -17.53 -9.59 -7.24
CA LYS A 27 -17.89 -8.18 -7.45
C LYS A 27 -17.14 -7.28 -6.46
N THR A 28 -17.16 -7.64 -5.18
CA THR A 28 -16.47 -6.87 -4.14
C THR A 28 -14.97 -6.89 -4.35
N LYS A 29 -14.41 -8.03 -4.75
CA LYS A 29 -12.99 -8.12 -5.10
C LYS A 29 -12.63 -7.18 -6.24
N ASN A 30 -13.44 -7.14 -7.29
CA ASN A 30 -13.15 -6.28 -8.44
C ASN A 30 -13.23 -4.79 -8.08
N GLU A 31 -14.20 -4.40 -7.25
CA GLU A 31 -14.31 -3.03 -6.73
C GLU A 31 -13.07 -2.66 -5.91
N PHE A 32 -12.62 -3.58 -5.06
CA PHE A 32 -11.40 -3.41 -4.27
C PHE A 32 -10.18 -3.18 -5.16
N LEU A 33 -10.00 -4.01 -6.20
CA LEU A 33 -8.87 -3.87 -7.11
C LEU A 33 -8.92 -2.57 -7.92
N GLN A 34 -10.11 -2.08 -8.26
CA GLN A 34 -10.28 -0.78 -8.89
C GLN A 34 -9.85 0.36 -7.96
N ASN A 35 -10.16 0.26 -6.67
CA ASN A 35 -9.73 1.24 -5.69
C ASN A 35 -8.20 1.26 -5.55
N VAL A 36 -7.56 0.09 -5.57
CA VAL A 36 -6.09 -0.01 -5.57
C VAL A 36 -5.50 0.63 -6.81
N HIS A 37 -6.06 0.34 -7.98
CA HIS A 37 -5.60 0.89 -9.24
C HIS A 37 -5.73 2.43 -9.25
N HIS A 38 -6.86 2.94 -8.77
CA HIS A 38 -7.07 4.39 -8.64
C HIS A 38 -6.04 5.03 -7.72
N ALA A 39 -5.78 4.41 -6.57
CA ALA A 39 -4.77 4.90 -5.63
C ALA A 39 -3.37 4.92 -6.26
N ASN A 40 -3.00 3.88 -7.01
CA ASN A 40 -1.73 3.84 -7.72
C ASN A 40 -1.57 5.02 -8.68
N ARG A 41 -2.62 5.34 -9.44
CA ARG A 41 -2.60 6.47 -10.37
C ARG A 41 -2.44 7.80 -9.63
N GLN A 42 -3.15 7.97 -8.53
CA GLN A 42 -3.06 9.18 -7.70
C GLN A 42 -1.63 9.39 -7.17
N ILE A 43 -1.02 8.33 -6.66
CA ILE A 43 0.35 8.37 -6.14
C ILE A 43 1.33 8.71 -7.28
N GLY A 44 1.13 8.12 -8.45
CA GLY A 44 1.99 8.37 -9.61
C GLY A 44 1.91 9.81 -10.10
N ILE A 45 0.73 10.42 -10.06
CA ILE A 45 0.51 11.81 -10.49
C ILE A 45 1.07 12.79 -9.45
N ASN A 46 0.84 12.52 -8.16
CA ASN A 46 1.32 13.35 -7.07
C ASN A 46 1.95 12.49 -5.98
N PRO A 47 3.27 12.23 -6.07
CA PRO A 47 3.95 11.35 -5.09
C PRO A 47 3.84 11.82 -3.65
N ASN A 48 3.60 13.10 -3.40
CA ASN A 48 3.48 13.65 -2.07
C ASN A 48 2.04 13.58 -1.51
N ILE A 49 1.11 12.94 -2.23
CA ILE A 49 -0.29 12.86 -1.81
C ILE A 49 -0.46 12.08 -0.51
N GLY A 50 0.35 11.05 -0.29
CA GLY A 50 0.33 10.29 0.95
C GLY A 50 0.97 11.05 2.09
N LYS A 51 0.46 10.88 3.29
CA LYS A 51 1.09 11.43 4.49
C LYS A 51 2.31 10.61 4.88
N VAL A 52 3.23 11.21 5.64
CA VAL A 52 4.36 10.49 6.23
C VAL A 52 3.81 9.37 7.13
N GLU A 53 4.34 8.14 6.97
CA GLU A 53 3.89 7.01 7.77
C GLU A 53 4.36 7.18 9.22
N PRO A 54 3.42 7.31 10.19
CA PRO A 54 3.79 7.65 11.57
C PRO A 54 4.68 6.60 12.24
N THR A 55 4.52 5.33 11.89
CA THR A 55 5.29 4.25 12.52
C THR A 55 6.70 4.10 11.98
N LEU A 56 7.01 4.79 10.87
CA LEU A 56 8.30 4.71 10.19
C LEU A 56 9.01 6.07 10.12
N TYR A 57 8.61 7.02 10.95
CA TYR A 57 9.13 8.39 10.90
C TYR A 57 10.63 8.49 11.21
N ASP A 58 11.17 7.54 11.96
CA ASP A 58 12.58 7.52 12.39
C ASP A 58 13.51 6.86 11.36
N ARG A 59 12.97 6.44 10.22
CA ARG A 59 13.79 5.81 9.17
C ARG A 59 14.54 6.85 8.37
N VAL A 60 15.71 6.46 7.86
CA VAL A 60 16.51 7.30 6.96
C VAL A 60 15.73 7.61 5.68
N ILE A 61 15.07 6.60 5.14
CA ILE A 61 14.16 6.76 3.99
C ILE A 61 12.81 7.22 4.52
N MET A 62 12.26 8.28 3.92
CA MET A 62 10.93 8.75 4.26
C MET A 62 9.87 7.86 3.61
N TYR A 63 9.10 7.18 4.44
CA TYR A 63 7.97 6.39 3.97
C TYR A 63 6.67 7.19 4.09
N ARG A 64 5.82 7.05 3.07
CA ARG A 64 4.50 7.66 3.03
C ARG A 64 3.44 6.57 2.97
N CYS A 65 2.22 6.89 3.36
CA CYS A 65 1.11 5.97 3.22
C CYS A 65 -0.10 6.68 2.60
N PHE A 66 -0.87 5.90 1.84
CA PHE A 66 -2.09 6.37 1.19
C PHE A 66 -3.20 5.35 1.42
N VAL A 67 -4.29 5.79 2.05
CA VAL A 67 -5.42 4.92 2.37
C VAL A 67 -6.17 4.58 1.08
N VAL A 68 -6.34 3.27 0.84
CA VAL A 68 -7.06 2.75 -0.32
C VAL A 68 -8.52 2.50 0.02
N SER A 69 -8.73 1.91 1.19
CA SER A 69 -10.06 1.54 1.68
C SER A 69 -10.08 1.71 3.20
N ARG A 70 -11.23 1.38 3.80
CA ARG A 70 -11.41 1.52 5.24
C ARG A 70 -10.30 0.87 6.07
N HIS A 71 -9.75 -0.25 5.60
CA HIS A 71 -8.81 -1.06 6.38
C HIS A 71 -7.43 -1.21 5.75
N ASN A 72 -7.21 -0.68 4.55
CA ASN A 72 -5.96 -0.94 3.83
C ASN A 72 -5.30 0.35 3.40
N LYS A 73 -3.99 0.38 3.52
CA LYS A 73 -3.16 1.48 3.02
C LYS A 73 -1.97 0.96 2.22
N ILE A 74 -1.57 1.74 1.24
CA ILE A 74 -0.34 1.54 0.48
C ILE A 74 0.77 2.27 1.24
N VAL A 75 1.87 1.57 1.53
CA VAL A 75 3.07 2.16 2.12
C VAL A 75 4.12 2.23 1.02
N TYR A 76 4.66 3.42 0.78
CA TYR A 76 5.58 3.66 -0.32
C TYR A 76 6.67 4.65 0.04
N CYS A 77 7.73 4.67 -0.77
CA CYS A 77 8.76 5.71 -0.71
C CYS A 77 9.06 6.22 -2.13
N ILE A 78 9.54 7.46 -2.20
CA ILE A 78 9.88 8.11 -3.46
C ILE A 78 11.36 7.88 -3.70
N MET A 79 11.69 7.20 -4.80
CA MET A 79 13.05 6.97 -5.25
C MET A 79 13.41 7.99 -6.34
N ASP A 80 14.64 7.95 -6.85
CA ASP A 80 15.11 8.93 -7.84
C ASP A 80 14.28 8.91 -9.13
N ASP A 81 13.92 7.72 -9.62
CA ASP A 81 13.26 7.55 -10.92
C ASP A 81 11.90 6.87 -10.85
N HIS A 82 11.47 6.44 -9.66
CA HIS A 82 10.19 5.74 -9.50
C HIS A 82 9.71 5.84 -8.05
N ILE A 83 8.47 5.39 -7.84
CA ILE A 83 7.89 5.22 -6.51
C ILE A 83 7.91 3.73 -6.21
N SER A 84 8.46 3.35 -5.05
CA SER A 84 8.50 1.96 -4.61
C SER A 84 7.42 1.71 -3.57
N VAL A 85 6.45 0.87 -3.91
CA VAL A 85 5.44 0.40 -2.94
C VAL A 85 6.04 -0.78 -2.20
N VAL A 86 6.27 -0.59 -0.91
CA VAL A 86 6.99 -1.56 -0.07
C VAL A 86 6.07 -2.47 0.74
N ASP A 87 4.83 -2.04 0.97
CA ASP A 87 3.85 -2.85 1.69
C ASP A 87 2.43 -2.47 1.31
N PHE A 88 1.52 -3.44 1.44
CA PHE A 88 0.10 -3.24 1.37
C PHE A 88 -0.47 -3.67 2.72
N TRP A 89 -0.80 -2.70 3.56
CA TRP A 89 -0.98 -2.90 4.99
C TRP A 89 -2.45 -2.92 5.40
N ASP A 90 -2.80 -3.86 6.26
CA ASP A 90 -4.10 -3.87 6.94
C ASP A 90 -3.98 -3.01 8.20
N CYS A 91 -4.72 -1.89 8.23
CA CYS A 91 -4.64 -0.91 9.32
C CYS A 91 -5.13 -1.44 10.68
N ARG A 92 -5.74 -2.64 10.70
CA ARG A 92 -6.17 -3.28 11.94
C ARG A 92 -5.06 -4.10 12.60
N ARG A 93 -3.96 -4.34 11.87
CA ARG A 93 -2.82 -5.09 12.40
C ARG A 93 -1.98 -4.21 13.31
N ASP A 94 -1.23 -4.87 14.20
CA ASP A 94 -0.31 -4.20 15.12
C ASP A 94 0.71 -3.35 14.36
N PRO A 95 0.81 -2.04 14.65
CA PRO A 95 1.82 -1.17 14.02
C PRO A 95 3.25 -1.67 14.18
N ASP A 96 3.59 -2.34 15.27
CA ASP A 96 4.93 -2.89 15.48
C ASP A 96 5.28 -3.95 14.44
N ALA A 97 4.30 -4.69 13.92
CA ALA A 97 4.52 -5.65 12.86
C ALA A 97 4.89 -4.96 11.55
N LEU A 98 4.33 -3.79 11.25
CA LEU A 98 4.71 -2.99 10.08
C LEU A 98 6.17 -2.54 10.21
N VAL A 99 6.56 -2.04 11.37
CA VAL A 99 7.94 -1.61 11.62
C VAL A 99 8.92 -2.77 11.39
N ALA A 100 8.56 -3.97 11.83
CA ALA A 100 9.41 -5.16 11.66
C ALA A 100 9.52 -5.60 10.20
N GLN A 101 8.49 -5.36 9.38
CA GLN A 101 8.47 -5.78 7.97
C GLN A 101 9.21 -4.83 7.05
N VAL A 102 9.18 -3.54 7.31
CA VAL A 102 9.86 -2.52 6.50
C VAL A 102 11.27 -2.34 7.03
N LYS A 103 12.24 -2.83 6.29
CA LYS A 103 13.65 -2.84 6.69
C LYS A 103 14.43 -1.66 6.18
#